data_4e804cfa0ebe9d27548b47bd94a1d91c
#
_entry.id   4e804cfa0ebe9d27548b47bd94a1d91c
#
_cell.length_a   1.000
_cell.length_b   1.000
_cell.length_c   1.000
_cell.angle_alpha   90.00
_cell.angle_beta   90.00
_cell.angle_gamma   90.00
#
_symmetry.space_group_name_H-M   'P 1'
#
loop_
_entity.id
_entity.type
_entity.pdbx_description
1 polymer ?
#
loop_
_entity_poly.entity_id
_entity_poly.type
_entity_poly.pdbx_seq_one_letter_code
_entity_poly.pdbx_strand_id
1 'polypeptide(L)'
;MERKTNFFVFTMLWALFFCCAAYGQDRNVSGTVTDADTHAPMAGVTVVVKGSNRGTTTDQKGRYALTVPDKAVLAFSFIGYADQEVPVGTSLLVNVSLAEATQKIEELVVVGYGVQRKATVNGSLVSVSNEELLRAPVAGVSNALVGLTSGLQALQTSGEFGSDKVDLRVRGIATLNTGGSSPLILVDGVERATYNDIDPTEIESLNILKDASATAVFGVRGANGVILITTRQGKVGKPKVSFSANIAGLQPSVLPQTLGSYDYAMLRNEAQRNEGASEDEVFFKAPTLEKFRTGSSPVFYPDVDWLDELIKPLSFQQNYNANISGGSERMRYFVSLTYFNQSGGYHKPEQDLGFKYKHNFDRYNVRMNFDFNLTRDLVLSVKLGNQVTDNIYPNGGAYAAFDKALSTPPMASPGFVEGKLVTQVVGATSGVPQFNPWAEAGPTSGGSAGTQDRQFSNTLNTNVSLKYNMDWLTKGLSVRAMAAYDSYYKKSAHRQKYFDSYTVIPAENEKGYTMFRNGDSGPYAGMSESISASNKWRKIYAEAAVEYNRSFGDHRVTALFLANLEKLHKPSLETGLPHGYLGLVGRVTYDYRGKYMMEFNAGYNGSENFAPENRFGFF
;
A
#
# COMPACT_ATOMS: atom_id res chain seq x y z
N MET A 1 21.62 -60.56 -21.56
CA MET A 1 20.18 -60.28 -21.71
C MET A 1 19.90 -58.75 -21.83
N GLU A 2 20.92 -57.92 -21.87
CA GLU A 2 20.82 -56.43 -21.89
C GLU A 2 20.95 -55.74 -23.24
N ARG A 3 21.17 -56.49 -24.32
CA ARG A 3 21.38 -55.87 -25.67
C ARG A 3 20.09 -55.77 -26.51
N LYS A 4 18.96 -56.37 -26.10
CA LYS A 4 17.71 -56.30 -26.85
C LYS A 4 16.75 -55.22 -26.37
N THR A 5 16.91 -54.68 -25.18
CA THR A 5 16.02 -53.63 -24.60
C THR A 5 16.30 -52.25 -25.18
N ASN A 6 17.56 -51.95 -25.51
CA ASN A 6 17.92 -50.63 -26.05
C ASN A 6 17.50 -50.40 -27.49
N PHE A 7 17.30 -51.47 -28.28
CA PHE A 7 16.84 -51.33 -29.65
C PHE A 7 15.31 -51.04 -29.74
N PHE A 8 14.54 -51.53 -28.79
CA PHE A 8 13.09 -51.30 -28.77
C PHE A 8 12.75 -49.87 -28.24
N VAL A 9 13.54 -49.34 -27.35
CA VAL A 9 13.39 -47.95 -26.86
C VAL A 9 13.80 -46.93 -27.95
N PHE A 10 14.83 -47.23 -28.71
CA PHE A 10 15.30 -46.36 -29.79
C PHE A 10 14.35 -46.35 -31.00
N THR A 11 13.72 -47.47 -31.34
CA THR A 11 12.69 -47.55 -32.39
C THR A 11 11.38 -46.90 -31.97
N MET A 12 11.01 -46.95 -30.67
CA MET A 12 9.81 -46.31 -30.15
C MET A 12 9.99 -44.79 -30.09
N LEU A 13 11.17 -44.28 -29.75
CA LEU A 13 11.52 -42.84 -29.84
C LEU A 13 11.56 -42.33 -31.29
N TRP A 14 12.00 -43.13 -32.24
CA TRP A 14 12.00 -42.76 -33.64
C TRP A 14 10.59 -42.76 -34.26
N ALA A 15 9.70 -43.66 -33.84
CA ALA A 15 8.30 -43.68 -34.26
C ALA A 15 7.51 -42.48 -33.68
N LEU A 16 7.83 -42.00 -32.45
CA LEU A 16 7.25 -40.80 -31.87
C LEU A 16 7.71 -39.50 -32.57
N PHE A 17 8.90 -39.49 -33.16
CA PHE A 17 9.42 -38.32 -33.89
C PHE A 17 8.79 -38.18 -35.28
N PHE A 18 8.27 -39.28 -35.86
CA PHE A 18 7.64 -39.25 -37.20
C PHE A 18 6.14 -38.95 -37.18
N CYS A 19 5.50 -38.95 -36.02
CA CYS A 19 4.06 -38.69 -35.87
C CYS A 19 3.70 -37.19 -35.74
N CYS A 20 4.68 -36.26 -35.75
CA CYS A 20 4.45 -34.81 -35.57
C CYS A 20 4.57 -33.99 -36.85
N ALA A 21 4.56 -34.58 -38.05
CA ALA A 21 4.62 -33.83 -39.30
C ALA A 21 3.31 -33.90 -40.11
N ALA A 22 2.16 -33.67 -39.45
CA ALA A 22 0.97 -33.23 -40.16
C ALA A 22 1.02 -31.69 -40.27
N TYR A 23 1.83 -31.16 -41.16
CA TYR A 23 1.77 -29.74 -41.55
C TYR A 23 0.43 -29.53 -42.27
N GLY A 24 -0.53 -28.89 -41.60
CA GLY A 24 -1.68 -28.31 -42.28
C GLY A 24 -1.15 -27.34 -43.36
N GLN A 25 -1.66 -27.44 -44.57
CA GLN A 25 -1.26 -26.53 -45.67
C GLN A 25 -1.66 -25.11 -45.28
N ASP A 26 -0.66 -24.24 -45.09
CA ASP A 26 -0.88 -22.81 -44.93
C ASP A 26 -1.42 -22.22 -46.22
N ARG A 27 -2.48 -21.41 -46.16
CA ARG A 27 -3.10 -20.74 -47.30
C ARG A 27 -2.93 -19.24 -47.21
N ASN A 28 -2.72 -18.57 -48.32
CA ASN A 28 -2.76 -17.10 -48.39
C ASN A 28 -4.19 -16.63 -48.58
N VAL A 29 -4.71 -15.93 -47.56
CA VAL A 29 -6.01 -15.29 -47.58
C VAL A 29 -5.83 -13.80 -47.71
N SER A 30 -6.61 -13.17 -48.58
CA SER A 30 -6.63 -11.73 -48.78
C SER A 30 -8.07 -11.22 -48.74
N GLY A 31 -8.23 -9.92 -48.57
CA GLY A 31 -9.55 -9.30 -48.56
C GLY A 31 -9.48 -7.80 -48.35
N THR A 32 -10.65 -7.19 -48.28
CA THR A 32 -10.81 -5.76 -48.05
C THR A 32 -11.70 -5.57 -46.84
N VAL A 33 -11.31 -4.67 -45.96
CA VAL A 33 -12.13 -4.24 -44.82
C VAL A 33 -12.72 -2.86 -45.12
N THR A 34 -14.06 -2.76 -44.97
CA THR A 34 -14.82 -1.53 -45.20
C THR A 34 -15.66 -1.17 -43.98
N ASP A 35 -15.99 0.07 -43.86
CA ASP A 35 -16.97 0.55 -42.92
C ASP A 35 -18.39 0.10 -43.35
N ALA A 36 -19.23 -0.33 -42.40
CA ALA A 36 -20.56 -0.89 -42.71
C ALA A 36 -21.55 0.16 -43.17
N ASP A 37 -21.44 1.40 -42.73
CA ASP A 37 -22.39 2.46 -43.03
C ASP A 37 -21.97 3.29 -44.24
N THR A 38 -20.67 3.64 -44.30
CA THR A 38 -20.14 4.50 -45.39
C THR A 38 -19.55 3.72 -46.53
N HIS A 39 -19.32 2.41 -46.40
CA HIS A 39 -18.63 1.53 -47.35
C HIS A 39 -17.20 1.97 -47.73
N ALA A 40 -16.64 2.93 -46.96
CA ALA A 40 -15.30 3.42 -47.19
C ALA A 40 -14.24 2.36 -46.78
N PRO A 41 -13.12 2.22 -47.51
CA PRO A 41 -12.06 1.31 -47.11
C PRO A 41 -11.37 1.76 -45.83
N MET A 42 -11.15 0.82 -44.90
CA MET A 42 -10.59 1.09 -43.58
C MET A 42 -9.11 0.70 -43.52
N ALA A 43 -8.25 1.70 -43.34
CA ALA A 43 -6.81 1.50 -43.16
C ALA A 43 -6.47 1.27 -41.68
N GLY A 44 -5.46 0.42 -41.41
CA GLY A 44 -4.96 0.18 -40.04
C GLY A 44 -5.79 -0.80 -39.21
N VAL A 45 -6.79 -1.48 -39.81
CA VAL A 45 -7.54 -2.55 -39.12
C VAL A 45 -6.59 -3.70 -38.82
N THR A 46 -6.58 -4.14 -37.57
CA THR A 46 -5.78 -5.30 -37.14
C THR A 46 -6.51 -6.59 -37.52
N VAL A 47 -5.84 -7.48 -38.20
CA VAL A 47 -6.36 -8.78 -38.64
C VAL A 47 -5.46 -9.87 -38.06
N VAL A 48 -6.00 -10.69 -37.16
CA VAL A 48 -5.24 -11.72 -36.43
C VAL A 48 -5.90 -13.08 -36.57
N VAL A 49 -5.10 -14.13 -36.70
CA VAL A 49 -5.59 -15.51 -36.64
C VAL A 49 -5.88 -15.86 -35.18
N LYS A 50 -7.13 -16.15 -34.87
CA LYS A 50 -7.58 -16.47 -33.51
C LYS A 50 -6.78 -17.63 -32.92
N GLY A 51 -6.20 -17.41 -31.72
CA GLY A 51 -5.39 -18.41 -31.03
C GLY A 51 -3.94 -18.52 -31.50
N SER A 52 -3.46 -17.59 -32.34
CA SER A 52 -2.05 -17.52 -32.77
C SER A 52 -1.52 -16.08 -32.70
N ASN A 53 -0.19 -15.92 -32.78
CA ASN A 53 0.46 -14.61 -32.87
C ASN A 53 0.62 -14.12 -34.31
N ARG A 54 -0.06 -14.77 -35.29
CA ARG A 54 0.01 -14.38 -36.70
C ARG A 54 -1.06 -13.33 -37.00
N GLY A 55 -0.64 -12.16 -37.47
CA GLY A 55 -1.54 -11.07 -37.82
C GLY A 55 -0.92 -10.10 -38.83
N THR A 56 -1.77 -9.22 -39.35
CA THR A 56 -1.40 -8.14 -40.26
C THR A 56 -2.31 -6.94 -40.00
N THR A 57 -2.02 -5.82 -40.68
CA THR A 57 -2.91 -4.64 -40.68
C THR A 57 -3.32 -4.28 -42.11
N THR A 58 -4.50 -3.68 -42.28
CA THR A 58 -4.96 -3.22 -43.59
C THR A 58 -4.18 -2.02 -44.09
N ASP A 59 -3.98 -1.96 -45.42
CA ASP A 59 -3.34 -0.83 -46.11
C ASP A 59 -4.31 0.38 -46.28
N GLN A 60 -3.83 1.48 -46.89
CA GLN A 60 -4.63 2.68 -47.13
C GLN A 60 -5.91 2.46 -47.96
N LYS A 61 -5.99 1.34 -48.70
CA LYS A 61 -7.15 0.93 -49.47
C LYS A 61 -7.98 -0.15 -48.76
N GLY A 62 -7.76 -0.36 -47.45
CA GLY A 62 -8.45 -1.34 -46.63
C GLY A 62 -8.06 -2.79 -46.96
N ARG A 63 -7.02 -3.08 -47.75
CA ARG A 63 -6.67 -4.43 -48.18
C ARG A 63 -5.67 -5.07 -47.22
N TYR A 64 -5.85 -6.37 -47.00
CA TYR A 64 -4.91 -7.19 -46.22
C TYR A 64 -4.60 -8.50 -46.94
N ALA A 65 -3.47 -9.10 -46.59
CA ALA A 65 -3.07 -10.44 -46.97
C ALA A 65 -2.39 -11.11 -45.78
N LEU A 66 -2.76 -12.36 -45.50
CA LEU A 66 -2.26 -13.11 -44.35
C LEU A 66 -2.22 -14.60 -44.66
N THR A 67 -1.11 -15.26 -44.29
CA THR A 67 -0.98 -16.71 -44.41
C THR A 67 -1.59 -17.39 -43.18
N VAL A 68 -2.57 -18.24 -43.40
CA VAL A 68 -3.37 -18.86 -42.34
C VAL A 68 -3.43 -20.37 -42.46
N PRO A 69 -3.53 -21.13 -41.39
CA PRO A 69 -3.78 -22.58 -41.43
C PRO A 69 -5.19 -22.88 -41.92
N ASP A 70 -5.38 -24.10 -42.40
CA ASP A 70 -6.69 -24.57 -42.85
C ASP A 70 -7.72 -24.46 -41.72
N LYS A 71 -8.95 -23.98 -42.02
CA LYS A 71 -10.03 -23.73 -41.06
C LYS A 71 -9.73 -22.66 -39.97
N ALA A 72 -8.85 -21.71 -40.24
CA ALA A 72 -8.59 -20.59 -39.34
C ALA A 72 -9.81 -19.69 -39.20
N VAL A 73 -9.89 -19.01 -38.06
CA VAL A 73 -10.84 -17.91 -37.81
C VAL A 73 -10.01 -16.62 -37.77
N LEU A 74 -10.39 -15.63 -38.58
CA LEU A 74 -9.79 -14.30 -38.57
C LEU A 74 -10.58 -13.42 -37.62
N ALA A 75 -9.89 -12.73 -36.72
CA ALA A 75 -10.46 -11.69 -35.86
C ALA A 75 -10.01 -10.32 -36.41
N PHE A 76 -10.97 -9.47 -36.69
CA PHE A 76 -10.81 -8.09 -37.17
C PHE A 76 -11.10 -7.15 -36.02
N SER A 77 -10.18 -6.24 -35.69
CA SER A 77 -10.36 -5.23 -34.66
C SER A 77 -9.86 -3.86 -35.10
N PHE A 78 -10.63 -2.83 -34.75
CA PHE A 78 -10.27 -1.44 -35.02
C PHE A 78 -10.87 -0.53 -33.96
N ILE A 79 -10.15 0.51 -33.54
CA ILE A 79 -10.59 1.41 -32.49
C ILE A 79 -11.89 2.10 -32.91
N GLY A 80 -12.95 1.95 -32.09
CA GLY A 80 -14.26 2.52 -32.37
C GLY A 80 -15.21 1.60 -33.14
N TYR A 81 -14.80 0.40 -33.54
CA TYR A 81 -15.60 -0.59 -34.25
C TYR A 81 -15.80 -1.88 -33.46
N ALA A 82 -16.89 -2.59 -33.72
CA ALA A 82 -17.15 -3.88 -33.11
C ALA A 82 -16.20 -4.94 -33.67
N ASP A 83 -15.57 -5.69 -32.79
CA ASP A 83 -14.72 -6.81 -33.20
C ASP A 83 -15.56 -7.87 -33.93
N GLN A 84 -15.06 -8.34 -35.07
CA GLN A 84 -15.73 -9.33 -35.89
C GLN A 84 -14.83 -10.55 -36.13
N GLU A 85 -15.41 -11.74 -35.89
CA GLU A 85 -14.73 -13.01 -36.16
C GLU A 85 -15.34 -13.66 -37.40
N VAL A 86 -14.48 -13.99 -38.38
CA VAL A 86 -14.90 -14.61 -39.64
C VAL A 86 -14.12 -15.91 -39.87
N PRO A 87 -14.81 -17.06 -39.95
CA PRO A 87 -14.14 -18.32 -40.29
C PRO A 87 -13.67 -18.31 -41.75
N VAL A 88 -12.41 -18.65 -41.95
CA VAL A 88 -11.85 -18.83 -43.31
C VAL A 88 -12.35 -20.17 -43.82
N GLY A 89 -13.34 -20.15 -44.68
CA GLY A 89 -13.86 -21.34 -45.34
C GLY A 89 -12.96 -21.79 -46.49
N THR A 90 -13.55 -22.21 -47.58
CA THR A 90 -12.83 -22.57 -48.84
C THR A 90 -12.40 -21.36 -49.66
N SER A 91 -12.92 -20.17 -49.36
CA SER A 91 -12.60 -18.93 -50.10
C SER A 91 -11.27 -18.34 -49.65
N LEU A 92 -10.43 -17.98 -50.63
CA LEU A 92 -9.17 -17.25 -50.38
C LEU A 92 -9.37 -15.72 -50.34
N LEU A 93 -10.60 -15.26 -50.60
CA LEU A 93 -10.98 -13.84 -50.53
C LEU A 93 -12.03 -13.67 -49.42
N VAL A 94 -11.68 -12.95 -48.37
CA VAL A 94 -12.55 -12.67 -47.22
C VAL A 94 -12.69 -11.17 -47.05
N ASN A 95 -13.80 -10.61 -47.56
CA ASN A 95 -14.12 -9.21 -47.37
C ASN A 95 -14.99 -9.05 -46.12
N VAL A 96 -14.70 -8.02 -45.33
CA VAL A 96 -15.37 -7.77 -44.03
C VAL A 96 -15.84 -6.33 -43.97
N SER A 97 -17.05 -6.13 -43.45
CA SER A 97 -17.61 -4.82 -43.18
C SER A 97 -17.75 -4.65 -41.68
N LEU A 98 -16.98 -3.73 -41.07
CA LEU A 98 -17.03 -3.45 -39.64
C LEU A 98 -18.08 -2.39 -39.37
N ALA A 99 -18.95 -2.67 -38.41
CA ALA A 99 -19.89 -1.70 -37.89
C ALA A 99 -19.28 -0.90 -36.75
N GLU A 100 -19.57 0.41 -36.68
CA GLU A 100 -19.18 1.20 -35.52
C GLU A 100 -19.66 0.52 -34.24
N ALA A 101 -18.78 0.43 -33.25
CA ALA A 101 -19.14 -0.07 -31.93
C ALA A 101 -20.09 0.94 -31.28
N THR A 102 -21.39 0.77 -31.51
CA THR A 102 -22.45 1.55 -30.84
C THR A 102 -22.47 1.28 -29.32
N GLN A 103 -21.82 0.24 -28.86
CA GLN A 103 -21.55 0.03 -27.44
C GLN A 103 -20.26 0.78 -27.06
N LYS A 104 -20.40 2.04 -26.63
CA LYS A 104 -19.42 2.62 -25.70
C LYS A 104 -19.24 1.58 -24.61
N ILE A 105 -18.01 1.07 -24.41
CA ILE A 105 -17.69 0.26 -23.23
C ILE A 105 -18.10 1.13 -22.05
N GLU A 106 -19.20 0.77 -21.40
CA GLU A 106 -19.74 1.52 -20.29
C GLU A 106 -18.79 1.34 -19.11
N GLU A 107 -17.97 2.34 -18.85
CA GLU A 107 -17.11 2.34 -17.68
C GLU A 107 -17.98 2.34 -16.42
N LEU A 108 -17.98 1.20 -15.72
CA LEU A 108 -18.71 1.03 -14.46
C LEU A 108 -17.80 1.46 -13.31
N VAL A 109 -18.32 2.30 -12.44
CA VAL A 109 -17.63 2.76 -11.23
C VAL A 109 -18.40 2.34 -9.99
N VAL A 110 -17.67 1.97 -8.95
CA VAL A 110 -18.27 1.69 -7.65
C VAL A 110 -18.60 3.02 -7.00
N VAL A 111 -19.86 3.19 -6.65
CA VAL A 111 -20.40 4.31 -5.87
C VAL A 111 -20.99 3.76 -4.57
N GLY A 112 -21.36 4.62 -3.65
CA GLY A 112 -21.88 4.20 -2.34
C GLY A 112 -22.86 3.01 -2.45
N TYR A 113 -22.49 1.89 -1.88
CA TYR A 113 -23.25 0.62 -1.79
C TYR A 113 -23.72 0.00 -3.13
N GLY A 114 -23.12 0.39 -4.28
CA GLY A 114 -23.50 -0.18 -5.58
C GLY A 114 -22.56 0.21 -6.71
N VAL A 115 -22.92 -0.18 -7.92
CA VAL A 115 -22.17 0.11 -9.14
C VAL A 115 -23.04 0.95 -10.07
N GLN A 116 -22.47 2.02 -10.63
CA GLN A 116 -23.13 2.88 -11.62
C GLN A 116 -22.24 3.06 -12.85
N ARG A 117 -22.83 3.50 -13.95
CA ARG A 117 -22.05 3.94 -15.10
C ARG A 117 -21.36 5.27 -14.75
N LYS A 118 -20.07 5.40 -15.02
CA LYS A 118 -19.32 6.64 -14.78
C LYS A 118 -20.00 7.86 -15.42
N ALA A 119 -20.54 7.68 -16.62
CA ALA A 119 -21.26 8.73 -17.35
C ALA A 119 -22.56 9.19 -16.68
N THR A 120 -23.13 8.39 -15.76
CA THR A 120 -24.41 8.70 -15.07
C THR A 120 -24.21 9.10 -13.60
N VAL A 121 -22.98 9.20 -13.13
CA VAL A 121 -22.69 9.68 -11.77
C VAL A 121 -22.78 11.20 -11.76
N ASN A 122 -23.74 11.73 -11.01
CA ASN A 122 -23.96 13.18 -10.89
C ASN A 122 -22.98 13.86 -9.93
N GLY A 123 -22.35 13.10 -9.05
CA GLY A 123 -21.38 13.60 -8.07
C GLY A 123 -19.95 13.68 -8.60
N SER A 124 -19.11 14.49 -7.94
CA SER A 124 -17.68 14.58 -8.23
C SER A 124 -16.97 13.31 -7.76
N LEU A 125 -16.61 12.46 -8.72
CA LEU A 125 -15.91 11.19 -8.50
C LEU A 125 -14.58 11.19 -9.26
N VAL A 126 -13.53 10.70 -8.63
CA VAL A 126 -12.26 10.36 -9.29
C VAL A 126 -12.02 8.88 -9.11
N SER A 127 -11.72 8.21 -10.20
CA SER A 127 -11.35 6.79 -10.21
C SER A 127 -9.86 6.65 -10.51
N VAL A 128 -9.17 5.81 -9.74
CA VAL A 128 -7.77 5.44 -9.94
C VAL A 128 -7.74 3.95 -10.23
N SER A 129 -7.14 3.58 -11.35
CA SER A 129 -6.99 2.19 -11.77
C SER A 129 -5.82 1.50 -11.07
N ASN A 130 -5.80 0.17 -11.10
CA ASN A 130 -4.66 -0.61 -10.60
C ASN A 130 -3.34 -0.23 -11.31
N GLU A 131 -3.38 -0.01 -12.62
CA GLU A 131 -2.19 0.37 -13.40
C GLU A 131 -1.60 1.70 -12.95
N GLU A 132 -2.44 2.67 -12.58
CA GLU A 132 -2.00 3.96 -12.05
C GLU A 132 -1.39 3.82 -10.65
N LEU A 133 -1.99 2.98 -9.78
CA LEU A 133 -1.46 2.72 -8.44
C LEU A 133 -0.09 2.03 -8.46
N LEU A 134 0.18 1.19 -9.46
CA LEU A 134 1.43 0.44 -9.57
C LEU A 134 2.57 1.21 -10.25
N ARG A 135 2.36 2.45 -10.73
CA ARG A 135 3.41 3.26 -11.37
C ARG A 135 4.55 3.61 -10.42
N ALA A 136 4.26 3.81 -9.14
CA ALA A 136 5.25 4.07 -8.11
C ALA A 136 5.48 2.81 -7.25
N PRO A 137 6.71 2.31 -7.10
CA PRO A 137 7.03 1.15 -6.28
C PRO A 137 7.09 1.52 -4.79
N VAL A 138 5.97 1.98 -4.24
CA VAL A 138 5.84 2.43 -2.85
C VAL A 138 5.31 1.33 -1.93
N ALA A 139 5.56 1.47 -0.63
CA ALA A 139 5.21 0.47 0.37
C ALA A 139 3.71 0.34 0.64
N GLY A 140 2.96 1.44 0.54
CA GLY A 140 1.55 1.51 0.92
C GLY A 140 0.67 2.18 -0.12
N VAL A 141 -0.64 1.88 -0.06
CA VAL A 141 -1.64 2.49 -0.94
C VAL A 141 -1.72 4.01 -0.74
N SER A 142 -1.56 4.49 0.50
CA SER A 142 -1.58 5.93 0.78
C SER A 142 -0.46 6.68 0.06
N ASN A 143 0.73 6.08 -0.02
CA ASN A 143 1.88 6.63 -0.71
C ASN A 143 1.67 6.62 -2.23
N ALA A 144 1.04 5.57 -2.76
CA ALA A 144 0.71 5.48 -4.19
C ALA A 144 -0.28 6.56 -4.66
N LEU A 145 -1.10 7.09 -3.75
CA LEU A 145 -2.11 8.10 -4.09
C LEU A 145 -1.58 9.54 -4.12
N VAL A 146 -0.35 9.77 -3.67
CA VAL A 146 0.27 11.11 -3.66
C VAL A 146 0.39 11.65 -5.08
N GLY A 147 -0.24 12.79 -5.34
CA GLY A 147 -0.18 13.45 -6.64
C GLY A 147 -1.00 12.82 -7.77
N LEU A 148 -1.66 11.65 -7.57
CA LEU A 148 -2.43 10.99 -8.62
C LEU A 148 -3.81 11.63 -8.85
N THR A 149 -4.39 12.27 -7.85
CA THR A 149 -5.78 12.71 -7.93
C THR A 149 -5.99 14.16 -7.56
N SER A 150 -6.78 14.88 -8.37
CA SER A 150 -7.16 16.25 -8.04
C SER A 150 -8.12 16.29 -6.84
N GLY A 151 -7.89 17.23 -5.90
CA GLY A 151 -8.73 17.43 -4.71
C GLY A 151 -8.50 16.40 -3.59
N LEU A 152 -7.47 15.56 -3.69
CA LEU A 152 -6.95 14.74 -2.62
C LEU A 152 -5.65 15.40 -2.12
N GLN A 153 -5.63 15.82 -0.87
CA GLN A 153 -4.42 16.26 -0.19
C GLN A 153 -3.78 15.08 0.49
N ALA A 154 -2.49 14.91 0.26
CA ALA A 154 -1.69 13.85 0.83
C ALA A 154 -0.54 14.48 1.61
N LEU A 155 -0.49 14.25 2.91
CA LEU A 155 0.55 14.76 3.79
C LEU A 155 1.32 13.59 4.40
N GLN A 156 2.55 13.42 3.97
CA GLN A 156 3.48 12.48 4.59
C GLN A 156 4.25 13.25 5.68
N THR A 157 4.00 12.90 6.93
CA THR A 157 4.63 13.54 8.09
C THR A 157 5.91 12.84 8.54
N SER A 158 6.15 11.62 8.08
CA SER A 158 7.31 10.81 8.42
C SER A 158 7.78 9.99 7.23
N GLY A 159 9.10 9.88 7.05
CA GLY A 159 9.74 8.91 6.17
C GLY A 159 10.30 7.71 6.93
N GLU A 160 9.89 7.52 8.17
CA GLU A 160 10.33 6.42 9.01
C GLU A 160 9.96 5.06 8.42
N PHE A 161 10.90 4.14 8.42
CA PHE A 161 10.72 2.77 7.92
C PHE A 161 9.59 2.05 8.66
N GLY A 162 8.64 1.50 7.88
CA GLY A 162 7.46 0.85 8.43
C GLY A 162 6.43 1.79 9.07
N SER A 163 6.64 3.11 9.01
CA SER A 163 5.75 4.15 9.54
C SER A 163 5.57 5.33 8.59
N ASP A 164 5.74 5.09 7.30
CA ASP A 164 5.69 6.06 6.20
C ASP A 164 4.26 6.38 5.72
N LYS A 165 3.27 6.26 6.60
CA LYS A 165 1.87 6.57 6.29
C LYS A 165 1.71 7.99 5.77
N VAL A 166 0.84 8.11 4.78
CA VAL A 166 0.37 9.40 4.27
C VAL A 166 -1.03 9.66 4.80
N ASP A 167 -1.22 10.80 5.43
CA ASP A 167 -2.53 11.28 5.83
C ASP A 167 -3.25 11.87 4.62
N LEU A 168 -4.40 11.29 4.27
CA LEU A 168 -5.22 11.73 3.15
C LEU A 168 -6.38 12.59 3.62
N ARG A 169 -6.64 13.67 2.90
CA ARG A 169 -7.77 14.57 3.12
C ARG A 169 -8.43 14.92 1.79
N VAL A 170 -9.75 14.84 1.74
CA VAL A 170 -10.52 15.18 0.56
C VAL A 170 -10.97 16.64 0.67
N ARG A 171 -10.50 17.49 -0.26
CA ARG A 171 -10.79 18.95 -0.30
C ARG A 171 -10.39 19.73 0.97
N GLY A 172 -9.42 19.21 1.73
CA GLY A 172 -8.89 19.88 2.92
C GLY A 172 -9.54 19.47 4.23
N ILE A 173 -9.39 20.31 5.24
CA ILE A 173 -9.94 20.10 6.59
C ILE A 173 -11.31 20.76 6.67
N ALA A 174 -12.37 19.97 6.82
CA ALA A 174 -13.75 20.46 6.92
C ALA A 174 -14.28 20.51 8.36
N THR A 175 -13.47 20.12 9.35
CA THR A 175 -13.86 20.04 10.77
C THR A 175 -12.78 20.59 11.68
N LEU A 176 -13.20 21.21 12.80
CA LEU A 176 -12.29 21.64 13.88
C LEU A 176 -11.83 20.46 14.75
N ASN A 177 -12.48 19.31 14.65
CA ASN A 177 -12.05 18.09 15.35
C ASN A 177 -10.90 17.45 14.57
N THR A 178 -9.67 17.62 15.03
CA THR A 178 -8.46 17.11 14.39
C THR A 178 -8.43 15.58 14.25
N GLY A 179 -9.08 14.86 15.15
CA GLY A 179 -9.25 13.39 15.08
C GLY A 179 -10.30 12.91 14.06
N GLY A 180 -11.17 13.81 13.57
CA GLY A 180 -12.30 13.49 12.70
C GLY A 180 -12.15 13.99 11.26
N SER A 181 -10.96 14.43 10.81
CA SER A 181 -10.75 15.02 9.48
C SER A 181 -10.44 14.00 8.37
N SER A 182 -10.28 12.72 8.70
CA SER A 182 -9.99 11.65 7.74
C SER A 182 -11.23 11.27 6.92
N PRO A 183 -11.07 10.92 5.63
CA PRO A 183 -12.16 10.39 4.83
C PRO A 183 -12.63 9.02 5.34
N LEU A 184 -13.88 8.70 5.08
CA LEU A 184 -14.43 7.36 5.31
C LEU A 184 -13.82 6.38 4.30
N ILE A 185 -13.31 5.26 4.77
CA ILE A 185 -12.67 4.25 3.92
C ILE A 185 -13.54 2.99 3.88
N LEU A 186 -13.97 2.59 2.68
CA LEU A 186 -14.66 1.33 2.48
C LEU A 186 -13.82 0.41 1.59
N VAL A 187 -13.63 -0.82 2.04
CA VAL A 187 -12.99 -1.89 1.28
C VAL A 187 -14.02 -2.97 1.00
N ASP A 188 -14.34 -3.17 -0.27
CA ASP A 188 -15.39 -4.10 -0.70
C ASP A 188 -16.74 -3.88 0.02
N GLY A 189 -17.09 -2.60 0.24
CA GLY A 189 -18.34 -2.20 0.88
C GLY A 189 -18.33 -2.15 2.40
N VAL A 190 -17.28 -2.62 3.06
CA VAL A 190 -17.13 -2.60 4.53
C VAL A 190 -16.19 -1.49 4.95
N GLU A 191 -16.61 -0.68 5.92
CA GLU A 191 -15.74 0.35 6.49
C GLU A 191 -14.54 -0.26 7.20
N ARG A 192 -13.36 0.32 6.95
CA ARG A 192 -12.10 -0.06 7.56
C ARG A 192 -11.42 1.15 8.20
N ALA A 193 -10.74 0.92 9.31
CA ALA A 193 -9.98 1.97 9.97
C ALA A 193 -8.74 2.40 9.17
N THR A 194 -8.24 1.53 8.30
CA THR A 194 -7.07 1.77 7.45
C THR A 194 -7.22 1.01 6.13
N TYR A 195 -6.51 1.42 5.13
CA TYR A 195 -6.36 0.74 3.82
C TYR A 195 -4.88 0.41 3.52
N ASN A 196 -3.95 0.78 4.42
CA ASN A 196 -2.54 0.43 4.30
C ASN A 196 -2.25 -1.03 4.67
N ASP A 197 -3.27 -1.77 5.09
CA ASP A 197 -3.24 -3.22 5.25
C ASP A 197 -3.48 -3.98 3.93
N ILE A 198 -3.74 -3.26 2.84
CA ILE A 198 -3.91 -3.81 1.49
C ILE A 198 -2.66 -3.51 0.67
N ASP A 199 -2.18 -4.50 -0.08
CA ASP A 199 -1.11 -4.26 -1.05
C ASP A 199 -1.69 -3.62 -2.33
N PRO A 200 -1.03 -2.63 -2.96
CA PRO A 200 -1.51 -2.03 -4.21
C PRO A 200 -1.82 -3.04 -5.32
N THR A 201 -1.09 -4.17 -5.37
CA THR A 201 -1.32 -5.25 -6.35
C THR A 201 -2.65 -5.99 -6.17
N GLU A 202 -3.27 -5.90 -4.98
CA GLU A 202 -4.55 -6.53 -4.63
C GLU A 202 -5.77 -5.67 -5.03
N ILE A 203 -5.55 -4.39 -5.39
CA ILE A 203 -6.61 -3.43 -5.70
C ILE A 203 -6.97 -3.50 -7.20
N GLU A 204 -8.25 -3.57 -7.52
CA GLU A 204 -8.78 -3.44 -8.90
C GLU A 204 -8.98 -1.97 -9.24
N SER A 205 -9.63 -1.22 -8.35
CA SER A 205 -9.89 0.21 -8.50
C SER A 205 -10.07 0.91 -7.16
N LEU A 206 -9.78 2.19 -7.15
CA LEU A 206 -10.00 3.08 -6.02
C LEU A 206 -10.81 4.28 -6.50
N ASN A 207 -11.96 4.53 -5.86
CA ASN A 207 -12.86 5.61 -6.19
C ASN A 207 -12.96 6.60 -5.04
N ILE A 208 -12.84 7.89 -5.32
CA ILE A 208 -12.90 8.95 -4.32
C ILE A 208 -14.14 9.80 -4.56
N LEU A 209 -15.07 9.77 -3.61
CA LEU A 209 -16.28 10.60 -3.61
C LEU A 209 -15.98 11.89 -2.86
N LYS A 210 -16.13 13.04 -3.54
CA LYS A 210 -15.61 14.32 -3.03
C LYS A 210 -16.69 15.33 -2.63
N ASP A 211 -17.95 15.10 -2.98
CA ASP A 211 -19.04 16.02 -2.66
C ASP A 211 -20.18 15.37 -1.88
N ALA A 212 -21.02 16.20 -1.27
CA ALA A 212 -22.09 15.78 -0.41
C ALA A 212 -23.13 14.91 -1.14
N SER A 213 -23.40 15.19 -2.42
CA SER A 213 -24.38 14.41 -3.20
C SER A 213 -23.94 12.96 -3.38
N ALA A 214 -22.63 12.74 -3.64
CA ALA A 214 -22.06 11.40 -3.79
C ALA A 214 -21.91 10.68 -2.44
N THR A 215 -21.75 11.42 -1.33
CA THR A 215 -21.50 10.84 0.01
C THR A 215 -22.73 10.77 0.90
N ALA A 216 -23.88 11.34 0.50
CA ALA A 216 -25.10 11.39 1.30
C ALA A 216 -25.58 10.02 1.81
N VAL A 217 -25.39 8.96 1.03
CA VAL A 217 -25.74 7.57 1.44
C VAL A 217 -24.95 7.07 2.66
N PHE A 218 -23.86 7.72 3.03
CA PHE A 218 -23.04 7.40 4.22
C PHE A 218 -23.36 8.29 5.43
N GLY A 219 -24.31 9.25 5.25
CA GLY A 219 -24.70 10.19 6.29
C GLY A 219 -23.51 11.04 6.79
N VAL A 220 -23.50 11.37 8.07
CA VAL A 220 -22.43 12.16 8.74
C VAL A 220 -21.04 11.58 8.49
N ARG A 221 -20.90 10.25 8.41
CA ARG A 221 -19.62 9.58 8.23
C ARG A 221 -18.96 9.92 6.87
N GLY A 222 -19.77 10.28 5.86
CA GLY A 222 -19.28 10.71 4.55
C GLY A 222 -18.89 12.18 4.44
N ALA A 223 -19.03 12.98 5.50
CA ALA A 223 -18.85 14.43 5.46
C ALA A 223 -17.43 14.89 5.02
N ASN A 224 -16.39 14.10 5.32
CA ASN A 224 -15.00 14.38 4.94
C ASN A 224 -14.60 13.70 3.63
N GLY A 225 -15.58 13.26 2.82
CA GLY A 225 -15.33 12.46 1.62
C GLY A 225 -15.24 10.96 1.92
N VAL A 226 -15.29 10.17 0.85
CA VAL A 226 -15.29 8.70 0.95
C VAL A 226 -14.31 8.12 -0.04
N ILE A 227 -13.50 7.17 0.40
CA ILE A 227 -12.59 6.38 -0.43
C ILE A 227 -13.14 4.96 -0.53
N LEU A 228 -13.51 4.56 -1.74
CA LEU A 228 -14.04 3.22 -2.04
C LEU A 228 -12.94 2.40 -2.70
N ILE A 229 -12.52 1.32 -2.07
CA ILE A 229 -11.52 0.39 -2.59
C ILE A 229 -12.20 -0.91 -2.99
N THR A 230 -12.01 -1.29 -4.23
CA THR A 230 -12.45 -2.59 -4.75
C THR A 230 -11.24 -3.50 -4.93
N THR A 231 -11.26 -4.67 -4.32
CA THR A 231 -10.18 -5.65 -4.46
C THR A 231 -10.39 -6.49 -5.71
N ARG A 232 -9.27 -6.96 -6.30
CA ARG A 232 -9.26 -7.75 -7.53
C ARG A 232 -10.07 -9.04 -7.37
N GLN A 233 -10.77 -9.40 -8.43
CA GLN A 233 -11.61 -10.60 -8.51
C GLN A 233 -11.14 -11.51 -9.65
N GLY A 234 -11.50 -12.78 -9.58
CA GLY A 234 -11.30 -13.71 -10.66
C GLY A 234 -12.19 -13.41 -11.86
N LYS A 235 -11.72 -13.75 -13.06
CA LYS A 235 -12.48 -13.69 -14.30
C LYS A 235 -12.61 -15.08 -14.89
N VAL A 236 -13.71 -15.37 -15.59
CA VAL A 236 -13.88 -16.64 -16.31
C VAL A 236 -12.75 -16.76 -17.35
N GLY A 237 -12.05 -17.87 -17.33
CA GLY A 237 -10.94 -18.14 -18.22
C GLY A 237 -9.88 -19.06 -17.59
N LYS A 238 -8.85 -19.34 -18.38
CA LYS A 238 -7.71 -20.14 -17.90
C LYS A 238 -6.99 -19.44 -16.75
N PRO A 239 -6.43 -20.20 -15.79
CA PRO A 239 -5.63 -19.63 -14.72
C PRO A 239 -4.50 -18.74 -15.28
N LYS A 240 -4.40 -17.53 -14.75
CA LYS A 240 -3.29 -16.61 -15.02
C LYS A 240 -2.49 -16.48 -13.73
N VAL A 241 -1.21 -16.84 -13.81
CA VAL A 241 -0.25 -16.67 -12.72
C VAL A 241 0.63 -15.48 -13.07
N SER A 242 0.83 -14.58 -12.12
CA SER A 242 1.79 -13.50 -12.25
C SER A 242 2.68 -13.44 -11.01
N PHE A 243 3.94 -13.13 -11.26
CA PHE A 243 4.94 -12.89 -10.24
C PHE A 243 5.62 -11.57 -10.53
N SER A 244 5.79 -10.75 -9.50
CA SER A 244 6.55 -9.51 -9.58
C SER A 244 7.53 -9.43 -8.41
N ALA A 245 8.71 -8.89 -8.69
CA ALA A 245 9.75 -8.63 -7.71
C ALA A 245 10.30 -7.23 -7.93
N ASN A 246 10.27 -6.41 -6.89
CA ASN A 246 10.82 -5.05 -6.91
C ASN A 246 11.86 -4.93 -5.81
N ILE A 247 13.05 -4.44 -6.16
CA ILE A 247 14.13 -4.14 -5.24
C ILE A 247 14.49 -2.67 -5.44
N ALA A 248 14.50 -1.90 -4.36
CA ALA A 248 14.81 -0.47 -4.39
C ALA A 248 15.90 -0.13 -3.37
N GLY A 249 16.82 0.75 -3.77
CA GLY A 249 17.70 1.46 -2.86
C GLY A 249 16.98 2.69 -2.32
N LEU A 250 17.05 2.89 -1.02
CA LEU A 250 16.45 4.03 -0.32
C LEU A 250 17.56 4.87 0.29
N GLN A 251 17.53 6.16 0.01
CA GLN A 251 18.44 7.12 0.62
C GLN A 251 17.66 8.32 1.17
N PRO A 252 18.16 8.98 2.23
CA PRO A 252 17.55 10.22 2.71
C PRO A 252 17.45 11.25 1.57
N SER A 253 16.28 11.81 1.37
CA SER A 253 16.07 12.84 0.33
C SER A 253 16.72 14.17 0.69
N VAL A 254 16.69 14.51 1.98
CA VAL A 254 17.32 15.70 2.55
C VAL A 254 17.81 15.37 3.95
N LEU A 255 19.05 15.66 4.24
CA LEU A 255 19.60 15.72 5.59
C LEU A 255 20.01 17.17 5.87
N PRO A 256 19.70 17.72 7.06
CA PRO A 256 20.22 19.02 7.46
C PRO A 256 21.75 19.00 7.49
N GLN A 257 22.37 20.11 7.10
CA GLN A 257 23.80 20.28 7.31
C GLN A 257 24.05 20.69 8.75
N THR A 258 24.91 19.96 9.44
CA THR A 258 25.32 20.24 10.80
C THR A 258 26.63 21.04 10.80
N LEU A 259 26.89 21.77 11.88
CA LEU A 259 28.13 22.51 12.07
C LEU A 259 29.19 21.60 12.64
N GLY A 260 30.42 21.77 12.21
CA GLY A 260 31.59 21.16 12.89
C GLY A 260 31.87 21.82 14.24
N SER A 261 32.69 21.17 15.04
CA SER A 261 33.03 21.61 16.40
C SER A 261 33.66 22.98 16.47
N TYR A 262 34.50 23.35 15.51
CA TYR A 262 35.10 24.65 15.46
C TYR A 262 34.05 25.76 15.24
N ASP A 263 33.21 25.60 14.21
CA ASP A 263 32.20 26.62 13.88
C ASP A 263 31.14 26.72 14.99
N TYR A 264 30.72 25.58 15.55
CA TYR A 264 29.81 25.56 16.69
C TYR A 264 30.39 26.34 17.88
N ALA A 265 31.66 26.07 18.22
CA ALA A 265 32.34 26.76 19.33
C ALA A 265 32.49 28.27 19.09
N MET A 266 32.80 28.68 17.85
CA MET A 266 32.87 30.08 17.46
C MET A 266 31.53 30.79 17.62
N LEU A 267 30.44 30.19 17.09
CA LEU A 267 29.10 30.78 17.20
C LEU A 267 28.61 30.82 18.65
N ARG A 268 28.95 29.80 19.45
CA ARG A 268 28.60 29.78 20.87
C ARG A 268 29.29 30.92 21.64
N ASN A 269 30.59 31.19 21.35
CA ASN A 269 31.31 32.30 21.92
C ASN A 269 30.72 33.63 21.45
N GLU A 270 30.34 33.76 20.16
CA GLU A 270 29.69 34.94 19.63
C GLU A 270 28.36 35.22 20.34
N ALA A 271 27.53 34.19 20.55
CA ALA A 271 26.29 34.33 21.32
C ALA A 271 26.53 34.89 22.72
N GLN A 272 27.55 34.38 23.42
CA GLN A 272 27.92 34.88 24.75
C GLN A 272 28.42 36.33 24.73
N ARG A 273 29.22 36.74 23.72
CA ARG A 273 29.62 38.15 23.55
C ARG A 273 28.41 39.04 23.33
N ASN A 274 27.46 38.59 22.55
CA ASN A 274 26.21 39.33 22.31
C ASN A 274 25.36 39.47 23.60
N GLU A 275 25.49 38.52 24.54
CA GLU A 275 24.90 38.59 25.89
C GLU A 275 25.72 39.45 26.85
N GLY A 276 26.89 40.00 26.42
CA GLY A 276 27.74 40.90 27.19
C GLY A 276 28.95 40.24 27.87
N ALA A 277 29.25 38.96 27.56
CA ALA A 277 30.43 38.29 28.09
C ALA A 277 31.73 38.89 27.51
N SER A 278 32.73 39.05 28.34
CA SER A 278 34.09 39.43 27.94
C SER A 278 34.86 38.27 27.33
N GLU A 279 35.99 38.52 26.69
CA GLU A 279 36.84 37.45 26.10
C GLU A 279 37.33 36.44 27.15
N ASP A 280 37.42 36.87 28.40
CA ASP A 280 37.80 35.97 29.51
C ASP A 280 36.62 35.13 30.08
N GLU A 281 35.39 35.45 29.66
CA GLU A 281 34.18 34.78 30.13
C GLU A 281 33.59 33.83 29.10
N VAL A 282 34.00 33.90 27.83
CA VAL A 282 33.49 32.97 26.79
C VAL A 282 33.90 31.52 27.08
N PHE A 283 33.07 30.60 26.66
CA PHE A 283 33.27 29.16 26.95
C PHE A 283 34.54 28.58 26.34
N PHE A 284 34.76 28.86 25.05
CA PHE A 284 35.84 28.24 24.29
C PHE A 284 37.00 29.18 24.16
N LYS A 285 38.10 28.91 24.85
CA LYS A 285 39.31 29.70 24.78
C LYS A 285 40.09 29.43 23.49
N ALA A 286 40.93 30.38 23.08
CA ALA A 286 41.73 30.26 21.86
C ALA A 286 42.50 28.93 21.71
N PRO A 287 43.16 28.36 22.75
CA PRO A 287 43.83 27.07 22.63
C PRO A 287 42.86 25.91 22.34
N THR A 288 41.62 25.98 22.85
CA THR A 288 40.58 24.98 22.59
C THR A 288 40.05 25.07 21.16
N LEU A 289 39.79 26.29 20.71
CA LEU A 289 39.37 26.58 19.31
C LEU A 289 40.40 26.05 18.31
N GLU A 290 41.72 26.27 18.61
CA GLU A 290 42.77 25.78 17.73
C GLU A 290 42.83 24.26 17.65
N LYS A 291 42.53 23.53 18.74
CA LYS A 291 42.44 22.09 18.73
C LYS A 291 41.28 21.56 17.90
N PHE A 292 40.12 22.20 17.95
CA PHE A 292 39.00 21.89 17.06
C PHE A 292 39.36 22.17 15.61
N ARG A 293 39.97 23.33 15.33
CA ARG A 293 40.36 23.74 13.97
C ARG A 293 41.38 22.78 13.34
N THR A 294 42.32 22.26 14.12
CA THR A 294 43.39 21.40 13.65
C THR A 294 43.06 19.89 13.73
N GLY A 295 41.94 19.54 14.40
CA GLY A 295 41.57 18.13 14.65
C GLY A 295 42.60 17.40 15.55
N SER A 296 43.41 18.14 16.30
CA SER A 296 44.42 17.54 17.20
C SER A 296 43.72 16.95 18.43
N SER A 297 44.01 15.70 18.79
CA SER A 297 43.39 14.98 19.90
C SER A 297 41.87 14.74 19.72
N PRO A 298 41.44 13.96 18.72
CA PRO A 298 40.01 13.77 18.40
C PRO A 298 39.21 13.08 19.52
N VAL A 299 39.89 12.41 20.47
CA VAL A 299 39.24 11.82 21.65
C VAL A 299 38.80 12.89 22.66
N PHE A 300 39.65 13.92 22.88
CA PHE A 300 39.35 15.00 23.82
C PHE A 300 38.65 16.20 23.20
N TYR A 301 38.86 16.44 21.92
CA TYR A 301 38.29 17.52 21.14
C TYR A 301 37.62 16.94 19.88
N PRO A 302 36.56 16.14 20.10
CA PRO A 302 35.89 15.46 18.99
C PRO A 302 35.17 16.44 18.06
N ASP A 303 35.03 16.01 16.82
CA ASP A 303 34.27 16.68 15.78
C ASP A 303 33.45 15.62 15.02
N VAL A 304 32.26 15.30 15.55
CA VAL A 304 31.44 14.20 15.10
C VAL A 304 30.22 14.72 14.38
N ASP A 305 30.04 14.33 13.12
CA ASP A 305 28.76 14.47 12.44
C ASP A 305 27.82 13.33 12.88
N TRP A 306 26.93 13.64 13.82
CA TRP A 306 26.03 12.64 14.40
C TRP A 306 24.99 12.11 13.41
N LEU A 307 24.67 12.88 12.36
CA LEU A 307 23.78 12.38 11.31
C LEU A 307 24.46 11.32 10.45
N ASP A 308 25.71 11.57 10.04
CA ASP A 308 26.50 10.60 9.27
C ASP A 308 26.84 9.36 10.11
N GLU A 309 27.12 9.56 11.40
CA GLU A 309 27.40 8.48 12.34
C GLU A 309 26.21 7.53 12.56
N LEU A 310 24.98 8.09 12.63
CA LEU A 310 23.78 7.32 12.95
C LEU A 310 23.02 6.83 11.73
N ILE A 311 22.99 7.59 10.63
CA ILE A 311 22.13 7.36 9.48
C ILE A 311 22.93 6.76 8.32
N LYS A 312 22.47 5.63 7.81
CA LYS A 312 23.04 5.04 6.60
C LYS A 312 22.70 5.86 5.36
N PRO A 313 23.67 6.10 4.48
CA PRO A 313 23.40 6.76 3.20
C PRO A 313 22.51 5.93 2.27
N LEU A 314 22.48 4.62 2.43
CA LEU A 314 21.71 3.69 1.61
C LEU A 314 21.12 2.55 2.44
N SER A 315 19.84 2.28 2.24
CA SER A 315 19.14 1.11 2.73
C SER A 315 18.37 0.42 1.60
N PHE A 316 17.75 -0.72 1.85
CA PHE A 316 17.11 -1.51 0.81
C PHE A 316 15.66 -1.85 1.15
N GLN A 317 14.85 -1.85 0.11
CA GLN A 317 13.47 -2.29 0.14
C GLN A 317 13.27 -3.41 -0.88
N GLN A 318 12.49 -4.42 -0.52
CA GLN A 318 12.16 -5.54 -1.38
C GLN A 318 10.67 -5.82 -1.30
N ASN A 319 10.03 -6.02 -2.45
CA ASN A 319 8.63 -6.41 -2.55
C ASN A 319 8.48 -7.55 -3.55
N TYR A 320 7.97 -8.68 -3.09
CA TYR A 320 7.69 -9.87 -3.87
C TYR A 320 6.20 -10.15 -3.84
N ASN A 321 5.57 -10.21 -4.99
CA ASN A 321 4.16 -10.54 -5.12
C ASN A 321 3.96 -11.71 -6.07
N ALA A 322 3.16 -12.68 -5.65
CA ALA A 322 2.71 -13.79 -6.47
C ALA A 322 1.18 -13.83 -6.42
N ASN A 323 0.54 -13.81 -7.58
CA ASN A 323 -0.90 -13.95 -7.62
C ASN A 323 -1.36 -14.91 -8.71
N ILE A 324 -2.51 -15.53 -8.46
CA ILE A 324 -3.20 -16.40 -9.40
C ILE A 324 -4.66 -15.97 -9.49
N SER A 325 -5.16 -15.83 -10.70
CA SER A 325 -6.56 -15.52 -10.98
C SER A 325 -7.10 -16.37 -12.10
N GLY A 326 -8.37 -16.72 -12.03
CA GLY A 326 -9.01 -17.53 -13.06
C GLY A 326 -10.43 -17.87 -12.67
N GLY A 327 -11.02 -18.80 -13.41
CA GLY A 327 -12.33 -19.33 -13.04
C GLY A 327 -13.08 -19.97 -14.19
N SER A 328 -14.18 -20.58 -13.82
CA SER A 328 -15.21 -21.11 -14.71
C SER A 328 -16.51 -20.32 -14.49
N GLU A 329 -17.56 -20.69 -15.19
CA GLU A 329 -18.90 -20.14 -14.93
C GLU A 329 -19.43 -20.48 -13.53
N ARG A 330 -18.90 -21.52 -12.88
CA ARG A 330 -19.33 -21.93 -11.54
C ARG A 330 -18.53 -21.28 -10.42
N MET A 331 -17.24 -21.00 -10.64
CA MET A 331 -16.36 -20.45 -9.62
C MET A 331 -15.33 -19.52 -10.25
N ARG A 332 -15.14 -18.35 -9.67
CA ARG A 332 -14.06 -17.42 -10.01
C ARG A 332 -13.21 -17.21 -8.76
N TYR A 333 -11.92 -17.03 -8.95
CA TYR A 333 -10.99 -16.84 -7.84
C TYR A 333 -9.87 -15.89 -8.18
N PHE A 334 -9.43 -15.18 -7.15
CA PHE A 334 -8.19 -14.40 -7.11
C PHE A 334 -7.50 -14.69 -5.78
N VAL A 335 -6.23 -15.09 -5.83
CA VAL A 335 -5.38 -15.33 -4.66
C VAL A 335 -4.08 -14.56 -4.87
N SER A 336 -3.67 -13.80 -3.86
CA SER A 336 -2.43 -13.03 -3.83
C SER A 336 -1.66 -13.30 -2.56
N LEU A 337 -0.34 -13.43 -2.70
CA LEU A 337 0.63 -13.52 -1.61
C LEU A 337 1.68 -12.44 -1.84
N THR A 338 1.89 -11.57 -0.84
CA THR A 338 2.90 -10.52 -0.91
C THR A 338 3.82 -10.59 0.30
N TYR A 339 5.11 -10.51 0.06
CA TYR A 339 6.13 -10.27 1.08
C TYR A 339 6.83 -8.95 0.78
N PHE A 340 6.83 -8.08 1.77
CA PHE A 340 7.50 -6.79 1.73
C PHE A 340 8.49 -6.72 2.87
N ASN A 341 9.73 -6.35 2.57
CA ASN A 341 10.78 -6.10 3.54
C ASN A 341 11.40 -4.73 3.29
N GLN A 342 11.64 -4.00 4.36
CA GLN A 342 12.34 -2.73 4.34
C GLN A 342 13.41 -2.74 5.44
N SER A 343 14.68 -2.64 5.06
CA SER A 343 15.79 -2.55 6.01
C SER A 343 15.92 -1.14 6.56
N GLY A 344 16.20 -1.02 7.85
CA GLY A 344 16.34 0.27 8.50
C GLY A 344 17.55 1.06 8.06
N GLY A 345 17.41 2.39 8.07
CA GLY A 345 18.42 3.36 7.67
C GLY A 345 19.42 3.75 8.76
N TYR A 346 19.57 2.96 9.84
CA TYR A 346 20.54 3.26 10.91
C TYR A 346 21.76 2.36 10.85
N HIS A 347 22.91 2.93 11.15
CA HIS A 347 24.13 2.17 11.33
C HIS A 347 24.04 1.21 12.52
N LYS A 348 24.90 0.20 12.55
CA LYS A 348 25.09 -0.64 13.72
C LYS A 348 26.13 0.02 14.61
N PRO A 349 25.96 0.00 15.93
CA PRO A 349 27.01 0.44 16.83
C PRO A 349 28.24 -0.47 16.68
N GLU A 350 29.41 0.10 16.86
CA GLU A 350 30.68 -0.65 16.81
C GLU A 350 30.79 -1.68 17.95
N GLN A 351 30.21 -1.34 19.10
CA GLN A 351 30.25 -2.22 20.27
C GLN A 351 29.38 -3.46 20.06
N ASP A 352 29.91 -4.65 20.43
CA ASP A 352 29.10 -5.87 20.47
C ASP A 352 28.03 -5.77 21.55
N LEU A 353 26.79 -5.66 21.11
CA LEU A 353 25.63 -5.56 21.98
C LEU A 353 25.19 -6.92 22.56
N GLY A 354 25.85 -8.04 22.14
CA GLY A 354 25.47 -9.41 22.54
C GLY A 354 24.08 -9.83 22.03
N PHE A 355 23.46 -9.06 21.14
CA PHE A 355 22.29 -9.42 20.36
C PHE A 355 22.39 -8.81 18.96
N LYS A 356 21.68 -9.41 18.00
CA LYS A 356 21.63 -8.86 16.65
C LYS A 356 20.78 -7.59 16.65
N TYR A 357 21.46 -6.44 16.62
CA TYR A 357 20.77 -5.19 16.32
C TYR A 357 20.20 -5.26 14.91
N LYS A 358 18.90 -5.11 14.81
CA LYS A 358 18.18 -5.13 13.54
C LYS A 358 17.13 -4.02 13.57
N HIS A 359 17.21 -3.12 12.64
CA HIS A 359 16.11 -2.22 12.31
C HIS A 359 15.50 -2.74 11.01
N ASN A 360 14.27 -3.23 11.06
CA ASN A 360 13.67 -3.95 9.94
C ASN A 360 12.16 -3.95 10.06
N PHE A 361 11.50 -3.80 8.92
CA PHE A 361 10.07 -3.95 8.77
C PHE A 361 9.76 -5.08 7.79
N ASP A 362 9.07 -6.09 8.26
CA ASP A 362 8.57 -7.20 7.46
C ASP A 362 7.04 -7.16 7.42
N ARG A 363 6.46 -7.30 6.22
CA ARG A 363 5.02 -7.38 6.00
C ARG A 363 4.67 -8.54 5.09
N TYR A 364 3.70 -9.33 5.51
CA TYR A 364 3.13 -10.46 4.78
C TYR A 364 1.66 -10.19 4.53
N ASN A 365 1.24 -10.18 3.28
CA ASN A 365 -0.16 -10.04 2.90
C ASN A 365 -0.64 -11.32 2.23
N VAL A 366 -1.84 -11.73 2.58
CA VAL A 366 -2.58 -12.82 1.93
C VAL A 366 -3.96 -12.28 1.57
N ARG A 367 -4.35 -12.39 0.30
CA ARG A 367 -5.70 -12.08 -0.16
C ARG A 367 -6.28 -13.25 -0.92
N MET A 368 -7.53 -13.59 -0.60
CA MET A 368 -8.28 -14.65 -1.27
C MET A 368 -9.70 -14.15 -1.54
N ASN A 369 -10.07 -14.06 -2.80
CA ASN A 369 -11.41 -13.67 -3.23
C ASN A 369 -11.99 -14.79 -4.09
N PHE A 370 -13.14 -15.32 -3.68
CA PHE A 370 -13.85 -16.38 -4.35
C PHE A 370 -15.30 -15.96 -4.61
N ASP A 371 -15.78 -16.19 -5.83
CA ASP A 371 -17.19 -16.09 -6.20
C ASP A 371 -17.67 -17.45 -6.67
N PHE A 372 -18.73 -17.97 -6.04
CA PHE A 372 -19.36 -19.25 -6.36
C PHE A 372 -20.76 -18.99 -6.91
N ASN A 373 -21.02 -19.33 -8.15
CA ASN A 373 -22.35 -19.39 -8.72
C ASN A 373 -23.02 -20.68 -8.26
N LEU A 374 -23.70 -20.64 -7.10
CA LEU A 374 -24.39 -21.80 -6.52
C LEU A 374 -25.55 -22.28 -7.41
N THR A 375 -26.26 -21.32 -8.00
CA THR A 375 -27.23 -21.51 -9.06
C THR A 375 -27.05 -20.43 -10.12
N ARG A 376 -27.89 -20.37 -11.15
CA ARG A 376 -27.89 -19.28 -12.14
C ARG A 376 -28.18 -17.92 -11.52
N ASP A 377 -28.95 -17.91 -10.45
CA ASP A 377 -29.47 -16.70 -9.82
C ASP A 377 -28.84 -16.41 -8.44
N LEU A 378 -28.12 -17.39 -7.86
CA LEU A 378 -27.57 -17.30 -6.51
C LEU A 378 -26.05 -17.33 -6.53
N VAL A 379 -25.43 -16.24 -6.09
CA VAL A 379 -23.97 -16.07 -6.01
C VAL A 379 -23.55 -15.92 -4.56
N LEU A 380 -22.60 -16.74 -4.12
CA LEU A 380 -21.90 -16.64 -2.85
C LEU A 380 -20.52 -16.05 -3.11
N SER A 381 -20.18 -14.93 -2.47
CA SER A 381 -18.84 -14.35 -2.51
C SER A 381 -18.18 -14.43 -1.15
N VAL A 382 -16.93 -14.89 -1.11
CA VAL A 382 -16.10 -14.99 0.09
C VAL A 382 -14.81 -14.23 -0.17
N LYS A 383 -14.52 -13.23 0.65
CA LYS A 383 -13.30 -12.41 0.55
C LYS A 383 -12.56 -12.45 1.89
N LEU A 384 -11.31 -12.79 1.85
CA LEU A 384 -10.41 -12.85 3.00
C LEU A 384 -9.15 -12.06 2.71
N GLY A 385 -8.79 -11.17 3.62
CA GLY A 385 -7.53 -10.44 3.66
C GLY A 385 -6.86 -10.63 5.00
N ASN A 386 -5.59 -10.98 5.00
CA ASN A 386 -4.79 -11.03 6.21
C ASN A 386 -3.46 -10.32 5.98
N GLN A 387 -3.11 -9.44 6.90
CA GLN A 387 -1.80 -8.80 6.95
C GLN A 387 -1.13 -9.12 8.28
N VAL A 388 0.10 -9.57 8.20
CA VAL A 388 1.00 -9.74 9.34
C VAL A 388 2.16 -8.78 9.17
N THR A 389 2.48 -8.00 10.22
CA THR A 389 3.67 -7.15 10.24
C THR A 389 4.57 -7.49 11.43
N ASP A 390 5.86 -7.43 11.21
CA ASP A 390 6.89 -7.53 12.25
C ASP A 390 7.85 -6.35 12.07
N ASN A 391 7.75 -5.38 12.96
CA ASN A 391 8.56 -4.17 12.95
C ASN A 391 9.52 -4.17 14.14
N ILE A 392 10.80 -4.03 13.86
CA ILE A 392 11.87 -3.95 14.85
C ILE A 392 12.55 -2.59 14.69
N TYR A 393 12.56 -1.80 15.75
CA TYR A 393 13.05 -0.43 15.72
C TYR A 393 13.72 -0.04 17.07
N PRO A 394 14.55 1.03 17.10
CA PRO A 394 15.08 1.59 18.34
C PRO A 394 13.98 2.07 19.27
N ASN A 395 14.22 2.07 20.57
CA ASN A 395 13.30 2.66 21.53
C ASN A 395 13.05 4.14 21.22
N GLY A 396 11.79 4.57 21.34
CA GLY A 396 11.37 5.92 20.96
C GLY A 396 11.19 6.14 19.46
N GLY A 397 11.46 5.11 18.63
CA GLY A 397 11.35 5.17 17.17
C GLY A 397 12.54 5.86 16.50
N ALA A 398 12.49 5.89 15.18
CA ALA A 398 13.53 6.52 14.37
C ALA A 398 13.58 8.05 14.57
N TYR A 399 12.43 8.68 14.85
CA TYR A 399 12.37 10.11 15.12
C TYR A 399 13.20 10.50 16.34
N ALA A 400 13.16 9.72 17.43
CA ALA A 400 13.94 10.00 18.63
C ALA A 400 15.44 9.94 18.37
N ALA A 401 15.91 8.97 17.57
CA ALA A 401 17.31 8.87 17.19
C ALA A 401 17.75 10.06 16.32
N PHE A 402 16.90 10.47 15.38
CA PHE A 402 17.16 11.62 14.51
C PHE A 402 17.18 12.94 15.31
N ASP A 403 16.20 13.15 16.20
CA ASP A 403 16.13 14.33 17.08
C ASP A 403 17.38 14.44 17.97
N LYS A 404 17.84 13.32 18.52
CA LYS A 404 19.07 13.29 19.31
C LYS A 404 20.32 13.57 18.49
N ALA A 405 20.41 13.05 17.27
CA ALA A 405 21.50 13.35 16.36
C ALA A 405 21.58 14.86 16.05
N LEU A 406 20.45 15.49 15.79
CA LEU A 406 20.36 16.94 15.51
C LEU A 406 20.64 17.82 16.73
N SER A 407 20.20 17.40 17.91
CA SER A 407 20.32 18.18 19.14
C SER A 407 21.68 18.03 19.84
N THR A 408 22.49 17.05 19.43
CA THR A 408 23.81 16.78 20.04
C THR A 408 24.88 17.65 19.41
N PRO A 409 25.62 18.47 20.20
CA PRO A 409 26.77 19.20 19.70
C PRO A 409 27.86 18.25 19.16
N PRO A 410 28.58 18.61 18.10
CA PRO A 410 29.59 17.76 17.48
C PRO A 410 30.75 17.40 18.41
N MET A 411 31.01 18.20 19.46
CA MET A 411 32.04 17.96 20.45
C MET A 411 31.53 17.25 21.72
N ALA A 412 30.27 16.82 21.78
CA ALA A 412 29.68 16.28 23.00
C ALA A 412 30.30 14.94 23.42
N SER A 413 30.73 14.12 22.48
CA SER A 413 31.39 12.83 22.71
C SER A 413 32.19 12.42 21.46
N PRO A 414 33.26 11.65 21.59
CA PRO A 414 33.95 11.06 20.46
C PRO A 414 33.24 9.83 19.85
N GLY A 415 32.02 9.51 20.31
CA GLY A 415 31.29 8.33 19.82
C GLY A 415 31.83 7.04 20.45
N PHE A 416 32.42 6.18 19.61
CA PHE A 416 33.13 4.98 20.04
C PHE A 416 34.64 5.20 19.96
N VAL A 417 35.33 4.78 21.01
CA VAL A 417 36.80 4.75 21.05
C VAL A 417 37.22 3.34 21.30
N GLU A 418 38.04 2.76 20.41
CA GLU A 418 38.44 1.36 20.46
C GLU A 418 37.27 0.38 20.62
N GLY A 419 36.15 0.65 19.92
CA GLY A 419 34.94 -0.16 19.99
C GLY A 419 34.16 -0.06 21.31
N LYS A 420 34.50 0.90 22.18
CA LYS A 420 33.85 1.14 23.47
C LYS A 420 33.05 2.42 23.44
N LEU A 421 31.82 2.38 23.92
CA LEU A 421 30.89 3.53 23.96
C LEU A 421 31.39 4.55 24.99
N VAL A 422 31.83 5.72 24.54
CA VAL A 422 32.28 6.80 25.40
C VAL A 422 31.13 7.78 25.64
N THR A 423 30.75 7.96 26.88
CA THR A 423 29.69 8.90 27.29
C THR A 423 30.26 10.14 28.02
N GLN A 424 31.51 10.09 28.48
CA GLN A 424 32.12 11.20 29.17
C GLN A 424 33.62 11.30 28.85
N VAL A 425 34.10 12.53 28.67
CA VAL A 425 35.52 12.85 28.49
C VAL A 425 35.91 13.90 29.52
N VAL A 426 36.84 13.56 30.42
CA VAL A 426 37.29 14.46 31.48
C VAL A 426 38.36 15.41 30.96
N GLY A 427 38.19 16.71 31.20
CA GLY A 427 39.15 17.75 30.82
C GLY A 427 39.09 18.25 29.39
N ALA A 428 38.14 17.77 28.61
CA ALA A 428 38.02 18.15 27.19
C ALA A 428 37.35 19.52 26.98
N THR A 429 36.14 19.69 27.46
CA THR A 429 35.32 20.89 27.20
C THR A 429 34.44 21.18 28.40
N SER A 430 34.84 22.16 29.24
CA SER A 430 33.96 22.59 30.31
C SER A 430 32.76 23.38 29.71
N GLY A 431 31.56 23.07 30.17
CA GLY A 431 30.33 23.78 29.78
C GLY A 431 29.57 23.22 28.58
N VAL A 432 30.05 22.19 27.91
CA VAL A 432 29.29 21.45 26.91
C VAL A 432 28.63 20.24 27.58
N PRO A 433 27.30 20.04 27.45
CA PRO A 433 26.68 18.82 27.90
C PRO A 433 27.34 17.61 27.23
N GLN A 434 27.88 16.71 28.05
CA GLN A 434 28.52 15.51 27.54
C GLN A 434 27.47 14.40 27.51
N PHE A 435 27.08 14.02 26.30
CA PHE A 435 26.24 12.85 26.10
C PHE A 435 26.52 12.26 24.70
N ASN A 436 26.17 11.02 24.55
CA ASN A 436 26.38 10.30 23.31
C ASN A 436 25.01 9.85 22.76
N PRO A 437 24.61 10.25 21.54
CA PRO A 437 23.33 9.87 20.96
C PRO A 437 23.11 8.36 20.90
N TRP A 438 24.15 7.56 20.77
CA TRP A 438 24.06 6.12 20.86
C TRP A 438 23.55 5.63 22.23
N ALA A 439 23.93 6.32 23.31
CA ALA A 439 23.45 6.00 24.65
C ALA A 439 22.03 6.50 24.93
N GLU A 440 21.59 7.57 24.26
CA GLU A 440 20.32 8.26 24.53
C GLU A 440 19.18 7.78 23.64
N ALA A 441 19.41 7.64 22.34
CA ALA A 441 18.37 7.37 21.36
C ALA A 441 18.68 6.21 20.42
N GLY A 442 19.91 5.75 20.37
CA GLY A 442 20.31 4.59 19.58
C GLY A 442 19.84 3.28 20.20
N PRO A 443 20.38 2.16 19.75
CA PRO A 443 20.09 0.85 20.36
C PRO A 443 20.53 0.75 21.82
N THR A 444 21.23 1.75 22.32
CA THR A 444 21.71 1.88 23.70
C THR A 444 20.91 2.92 24.51
N SER A 445 19.81 3.47 23.99
CA SER A 445 19.06 4.52 24.67
C SER A 445 18.51 4.10 26.04
N GLY A 446 18.45 5.04 26.98
CA GLY A 446 17.95 4.82 28.33
C GLY A 446 19.02 4.74 29.41
N GLY A 447 20.10 5.55 29.30
CA GLY A 447 21.11 5.68 30.33
C GLY A 447 21.99 4.45 30.45
N SER A 448 22.74 4.12 29.42
CA SER A 448 23.60 2.91 29.30
C SER A 448 22.80 1.61 29.05
N ALA A 449 21.55 1.70 28.60
CA ALA A 449 20.76 0.53 28.27
C ALA A 449 20.49 0.46 26.76
N GLY A 450 20.84 -0.64 26.14
CA GLY A 450 20.41 -0.97 24.79
C GLY A 450 18.95 -1.35 24.80
N THR A 451 18.16 -0.67 23.98
CA THR A 451 16.74 -0.96 23.90
C THR A 451 16.32 -1.19 22.46
N GLN A 452 15.47 -2.16 22.27
CA GLN A 452 14.90 -2.49 20.98
C GLN A 452 13.44 -2.85 21.17
N ASP A 453 12.60 -2.18 20.42
CA ASP A 453 11.19 -2.50 20.35
C ASP A 453 10.91 -3.43 19.17
N ARG A 454 10.15 -4.48 19.44
CA ARG A 454 9.58 -5.33 18.40
C ARG A 454 8.07 -5.26 18.47
N GLN A 455 7.46 -4.88 17.37
CA GLN A 455 6.03 -4.76 17.23
C GLN A 455 5.51 -5.76 16.21
N PHE A 456 4.81 -6.76 16.70
CA PHE A 456 4.07 -7.70 15.86
C PHE A 456 2.62 -7.26 15.77
N SER A 457 2.05 -7.21 14.57
CA SER A 457 0.62 -7.01 14.39
C SER A 457 0.02 -7.98 13.38
N ASN A 458 -1.26 -8.30 13.57
CA ASN A 458 -2.06 -9.07 12.65
C ASN A 458 -3.40 -8.38 12.43
N THR A 459 -3.76 -8.16 11.16
CA THR A 459 -5.05 -7.64 10.72
C THR A 459 -5.74 -8.69 9.88
N LEU A 460 -6.91 -9.14 10.29
CA LEU A 460 -7.75 -10.08 9.55
C LEU A 460 -9.02 -9.37 9.11
N ASN A 461 -9.35 -9.49 7.85
CA ASN A 461 -10.55 -8.93 7.20
C ASN A 461 -11.28 -10.04 6.46
N THR A 462 -12.56 -10.27 6.78
CA THR A 462 -13.36 -11.31 6.14
C THR A 462 -14.72 -10.77 5.76
N ASN A 463 -15.13 -10.95 4.51
CA ASN A 463 -16.47 -10.63 4.03
C ASN A 463 -17.08 -11.89 3.40
N VAL A 464 -18.33 -12.16 3.74
CA VAL A 464 -19.15 -13.19 3.11
C VAL A 464 -20.42 -12.53 2.63
N SER A 465 -20.73 -12.61 1.35
CA SER A 465 -21.95 -12.06 0.79
C SER A 465 -22.70 -13.06 -0.07
N LEU A 466 -24.02 -12.99 -0.03
CA LEU A 466 -24.93 -13.81 -0.80
C LEU A 466 -25.82 -12.86 -1.60
N LYS A 467 -25.83 -13.00 -2.93
CA LYS A 467 -26.69 -12.24 -3.84
C LYS A 467 -27.61 -13.18 -4.58
N TYR A 468 -28.92 -12.88 -4.53
CA TYR A 468 -29.95 -13.65 -5.22
C TYR A 468 -30.68 -12.75 -6.22
N ASN A 469 -30.62 -13.09 -7.52
CA ASN A 469 -31.35 -12.41 -8.58
C ASN A 469 -32.79 -12.95 -8.64
N MET A 470 -33.75 -12.05 -8.55
CA MET A 470 -35.19 -12.39 -8.48
C MET A 470 -35.90 -12.03 -9.78
N ASP A 471 -35.29 -12.26 -10.94
CA ASP A 471 -35.84 -11.98 -12.25
C ASP A 471 -37.17 -12.73 -12.53
N TRP A 472 -37.40 -13.82 -11.80
CA TRP A 472 -38.67 -14.57 -11.82
C TRP A 472 -39.84 -13.76 -11.25
N LEU A 473 -39.59 -12.83 -10.30
CA LEU A 473 -40.59 -11.94 -9.73
C LEU A 473 -40.73 -10.67 -10.58
N THR A 474 -39.62 -9.98 -10.83
CA THR A 474 -39.51 -8.87 -11.75
C THR A 474 -38.09 -8.69 -12.25
N LYS A 475 -37.91 -8.48 -13.55
CA LYS A 475 -36.60 -8.35 -14.18
C LYS A 475 -35.82 -7.20 -13.53
N GLY A 476 -34.59 -7.49 -13.15
CA GLY A 476 -33.66 -6.52 -12.56
C GLY A 476 -33.78 -6.36 -11.05
N LEU A 477 -34.61 -7.16 -10.37
CA LEU A 477 -34.68 -7.20 -8.91
C LEU A 477 -33.65 -8.17 -8.36
N SER A 478 -32.90 -7.75 -7.34
CA SER A 478 -32.00 -8.64 -6.58
C SER A 478 -32.00 -8.31 -5.10
N VAL A 479 -31.69 -9.30 -4.29
CA VAL A 479 -31.51 -9.16 -2.84
C VAL A 479 -30.09 -9.58 -2.51
N ARG A 480 -29.43 -8.81 -1.64
CA ARG A 480 -28.07 -9.09 -1.16
C ARG A 480 -28.05 -9.08 0.36
N ALA A 481 -27.36 -10.06 0.93
CA ALA A 481 -26.99 -10.06 2.33
C ALA A 481 -25.47 -10.17 2.44
N MET A 482 -24.85 -9.44 3.37
CA MET A 482 -23.42 -9.50 3.62
C MET A 482 -23.15 -9.52 5.13
N ALA A 483 -22.18 -10.31 5.53
CA ALA A 483 -21.60 -10.32 6.87
C ALA A 483 -20.09 -10.15 6.76
N ALA A 484 -19.50 -9.33 7.63
CA ALA A 484 -18.06 -9.16 7.71
C ALA A 484 -17.57 -9.26 9.15
N TYR A 485 -16.39 -9.82 9.30
CA TYR A 485 -15.66 -9.90 10.56
C TYR A 485 -14.25 -9.40 10.38
N ASP A 486 -13.89 -8.39 11.14
CA ASP A 486 -12.55 -7.83 11.19
C ASP A 486 -11.96 -7.98 12.57
N SER A 487 -10.68 -8.29 12.64
CA SER A 487 -9.94 -8.30 13.89
C SER A 487 -8.55 -7.74 13.73
N TYR A 488 -8.08 -7.10 14.77
CA TYR A 488 -6.74 -6.58 14.88
C TYR A 488 -6.13 -6.99 16.22
N TYR A 489 -4.89 -7.41 16.15
CA TYR A 489 -4.10 -7.75 17.31
C TYR A 489 -2.70 -7.16 17.17
N LYS A 490 -2.21 -6.52 18.23
CA LYS A 490 -0.87 -5.95 18.29
C LYS A 490 -0.19 -6.40 19.59
N LYS A 491 1.02 -6.93 19.44
CA LYS A 491 1.93 -7.28 20.53
C LYS A 491 3.19 -6.42 20.39
N SER A 492 3.55 -5.73 21.47
CA SER A 492 4.81 -5.01 21.57
C SER A 492 5.71 -5.71 22.58
N ALA A 493 6.93 -5.98 22.21
CA ALA A 493 7.96 -6.51 23.09
C ALA A 493 9.07 -5.46 23.19
N HIS A 494 9.26 -4.95 24.40
CA HIS A 494 10.32 -4.02 24.72
C HIS A 494 11.48 -4.80 25.31
N ARG A 495 12.62 -4.78 24.64
CA ARG A 495 13.86 -5.46 25.05
C ARG A 495 14.84 -4.42 25.53
N GLN A 496 15.40 -4.64 26.72
CA GLN A 496 16.34 -3.75 27.35
C GLN A 496 17.58 -4.55 27.80
N LYS A 497 18.74 -4.02 27.47
CA LYS A 497 20.03 -4.54 27.94
C LYS A 497 20.93 -3.36 28.32
N TYR A 498 21.52 -3.42 29.48
CA TYR A 498 22.49 -2.40 29.92
C TYR A 498 23.85 -2.68 29.29
N PHE A 499 24.47 -1.64 28.76
CA PHE A 499 25.79 -1.71 28.15
C PHE A 499 26.85 -0.98 28.97
N ASP A 500 28.08 -1.40 28.80
CA ASP A 500 29.20 -0.64 29.34
C ASP A 500 29.33 0.68 28.59
N SER A 501 29.32 1.76 29.34
CA SER A 501 29.81 3.05 28.88
C SER A 501 31.12 3.38 29.59
N TYR A 502 31.91 4.23 28.98
CA TYR A 502 33.23 4.56 29.44
C TYR A 502 33.42 6.07 29.57
N THR A 503 34.23 6.43 30.59
CA THR A 503 34.79 7.76 30.75
C THR A 503 36.25 7.74 30.32
N VAL A 504 36.63 8.66 29.46
CA VAL A 504 38.03 8.86 29.04
C VAL A 504 38.64 9.94 29.93
N ILE A 505 39.83 9.66 30.45
CA ILE A 505 40.64 10.62 31.20
C ILE A 505 42.04 10.74 30.62
N PRO A 506 42.70 11.90 30.71
CA PRO A 506 44.10 12.06 30.33
C PRO A 506 45.01 11.11 31.12
N ALA A 507 46.01 10.54 30.45
CA ALA A 507 47.01 9.67 31.08
C ALA A 507 48.35 9.83 30.41
N GLU A 508 49.44 9.69 31.17
CA GLU A 508 50.83 9.68 30.69
C GLU A 508 51.17 8.30 30.13
N ASN A 509 50.58 7.93 29.02
CA ASN A 509 50.89 6.70 28.29
C ASN A 509 50.99 7.00 26.77
N GLU A 510 51.40 6.00 25.99
CA GLU A 510 51.54 6.17 24.53
C GLU A 510 50.27 6.68 23.83
N LYS A 511 49.08 6.36 24.35
CA LYS A 511 47.79 6.82 23.81
C LYS A 511 47.40 8.20 24.30
N GLY A 512 47.98 8.70 25.39
CA GLY A 512 47.62 9.97 26.04
C GLY A 512 46.33 9.92 26.85
N TYR A 513 45.68 8.76 26.96
CA TYR A 513 44.43 8.59 27.73
C TYR A 513 44.28 7.18 28.31
N THR A 514 43.43 7.09 29.31
CA THR A 514 42.91 5.82 29.87
C THR A 514 41.40 5.86 29.91
N MET A 515 40.78 4.70 29.73
CA MET A 515 39.31 4.56 29.76
C MET A 515 38.90 3.82 31.03
N PHE A 516 37.98 4.42 31.76
CA PHE A 516 37.34 3.84 32.94
C PHE A 516 35.89 3.47 32.59
N ARG A 517 35.50 2.26 32.99
CA ARG A 517 34.13 1.81 32.88
C ARG A 517 33.24 2.59 33.86
N ASN A 518 32.11 3.13 33.36
CA ASN A 518 31.15 3.83 34.19
C ASN A 518 30.23 2.84 34.92
N GLY A 519 30.11 2.98 36.24
CA GLY A 519 29.21 2.21 37.10
C GLY A 519 29.75 0.83 37.52
N ASP A 520 29.35 0.40 38.69
CA ASP A 520 29.52 -0.94 39.25
C ASP A 520 28.52 -1.96 38.71
N SER A 521 28.19 -1.90 37.44
CA SER A 521 27.32 -2.91 36.87
C SER A 521 28.12 -4.24 36.89
N GLY A 522 27.79 -5.07 37.87
CA GLY A 522 28.27 -6.46 37.93
C GLY A 522 28.01 -7.19 36.60
N PRO A 523 28.42 -8.45 36.48
CA PRO A 523 28.21 -9.21 35.25
C PRO A 523 26.72 -9.12 34.86
N TYR A 524 26.50 -8.51 33.72
CA TYR A 524 25.21 -8.04 33.19
C TYR A 524 24.01 -8.83 33.64
N ALA A 525 23.04 -8.15 34.24
CA ALA A 525 21.65 -8.60 34.19
C ALA A 525 21.31 -8.97 32.73
N GLY A 526 20.83 -10.17 32.50
CA GLY A 526 20.46 -10.63 31.19
C GLY A 526 19.48 -9.65 30.54
N MET A 527 19.31 -9.74 29.23
CA MET A 527 18.32 -8.94 28.52
C MET A 527 16.94 -9.10 29.20
N SER A 528 16.36 -7.99 29.64
CA SER A 528 14.98 -7.98 30.12
C SER A 528 14.03 -7.82 28.93
N GLU A 529 12.91 -8.54 28.94
CA GLU A 529 11.86 -8.40 27.92
C GLU A 529 10.54 -8.14 28.64
N SER A 530 9.92 -7.00 28.37
CA SER A 530 8.56 -6.74 28.78
C SER A 530 7.61 -6.84 27.58
N ILE A 531 6.52 -7.55 27.74
CA ILE A 531 5.54 -7.79 26.68
C ILE A 531 4.24 -7.09 27.00
N SER A 532 3.73 -6.31 26.07
CA SER A 532 2.43 -5.67 26.11
C SER A 532 1.57 -6.10 24.92
N ALA A 533 0.36 -6.58 25.19
CA ALA A 533 -0.66 -6.91 24.19
C ALA A 533 -1.85 -5.95 24.30
N SER A 534 -1.57 -4.65 24.32
CA SER A 534 -2.53 -3.61 24.73
C SER A 534 -3.52 -3.19 23.64
N ASN A 535 -3.21 -3.42 22.37
CA ASN A 535 -4.07 -2.95 21.28
C ASN A 535 -4.67 -4.13 20.52
N LYS A 536 -5.95 -4.39 20.81
CA LYS A 536 -6.76 -5.41 20.12
C LYS A 536 -8.16 -4.89 19.94
N TRP A 537 -8.78 -5.21 18.81
CA TRP A 537 -10.19 -4.92 18.56
C TRP A 537 -10.80 -5.94 17.60
N ARG A 538 -12.10 -6.03 17.60
CA ARG A 538 -12.88 -6.81 16.64
C ARG A 538 -14.10 -6.02 16.21
N LYS A 539 -14.47 -6.16 14.95
CA LYS A 539 -15.62 -5.54 14.34
C LYS A 539 -16.47 -6.57 13.63
N ILE A 540 -17.77 -6.50 13.86
CA ILE A 540 -18.78 -7.27 13.13
C ILE A 540 -19.59 -6.26 12.33
N TYR A 541 -19.81 -6.56 11.06
CA TYR A 541 -20.67 -5.80 10.17
C TYR A 541 -21.67 -6.76 9.53
N ALA A 542 -22.91 -6.33 9.41
CA ALA A 542 -23.95 -7.04 8.68
C ALA A 542 -24.76 -6.06 7.84
N GLU A 543 -25.19 -6.50 6.67
CA GLU A 543 -25.95 -5.68 5.71
C GLU A 543 -26.96 -6.54 4.98
N ALA A 544 -28.12 -5.97 4.72
CA ALA A 544 -29.14 -6.50 3.83
C ALA A 544 -29.57 -5.40 2.85
N ALA A 545 -29.67 -5.72 1.57
CA ALA A 545 -30.02 -4.77 0.53
C ALA A 545 -31.01 -5.38 -0.47
N VAL A 546 -31.93 -4.54 -0.94
CA VAL A 546 -32.80 -4.80 -2.10
C VAL A 546 -32.39 -3.84 -3.20
N GLU A 547 -32.04 -4.39 -4.36
CA GLU A 547 -31.57 -3.65 -5.52
C GLU A 547 -32.51 -3.88 -6.70
N TYR A 548 -32.86 -2.82 -7.40
CA TYR A 548 -33.62 -2.87 -8.64
C TYR A 548 -32.88 -2.10 -9.72
N ASN A 549 -32.70 -2.70 -10.91
CA ASN A 549 -32.03 -2.06 -12.04
C ASN A 549 -32.67 -2.52 -13.34
N ARG A 550 -33.43 -1.64 -13.99
CA ARG A 550 -34.15 -1.98 -15.21
C ARG A 550 -34.21 -0.83 -16.20
N SER A 551 -34.07 -1.17 -17.48
CA SER A 551 -34.31 -0.26 -18.59
C SER A 551 -35.67 -0.55 -19.23
N PHE A 552 -36.44 0.51 -19.49
CA PHE A 552 -37.72 0.51 -20.18
C PHE A 552 -37.59 1.36 -21.44
N GLY A 553 -37.11 0.78 -22.54
CA GLY A 553 -36.73 1.54 -23.73
C GLY A 553 -35.61 2.52 -23.41
N ASP A 554 -35.88 3.81 -23.62
CA ASP A 554 -34.92 4.90 -23.36
C ASP A 554 -34.82 5.33 -21.88
N HIS A 555 -35.67 4.78 -21.01
CA HIS A 555 -35.74 5.10 -19.59
C HIS A 555 -35.03 4.04 -18.78
N ARG A 556 -34.12 4.43 -17.90
CA ARG A 556 -33.46 3.54 -16.94
C ARG A 556 -33.77 3.98 -15.52
N VAL A 557 -34.17 3.03 -14.70
CA VAL A 557 -34.45 3.23 -13.29
C VAL A 557 -33.58 2.30 -12.48
N THR A 558 -32.89 2.86 -11.46
CA THR A 558 -32.26 2.05 -10.42
C THR A 558 -32.78 2.46 -9.05
N ALA A 559 -32.96 1.50 -8.17
CA ALA A 559 -33.34 1.75 -6.80
C ALA A 559 -32.51 0.84 -5.87
N LEU A 560 -32.14 1.36 -4.72
CA LEU A 560 -31.47 0.65 -3.66
C LEU A 560 -32.17 0.98 -2.34
N PHE A 561 -32.50 -0.04 -1.57
CA PHE A 561 -32.80 0.07 -0.15
C PHE A 561 -31.86 -0.84 0.61
N LEU A 562 -31.17 -0.30 1.62
CA LEU A 562 -30.16 -1.02 2.38
C LEU A 562 -30.31 -0.74 3.86
N ALA A 563 -30.18 -1.79 4.67
CA ALA A 563 -30.03 -1.72 6.11
C ALA A 563 -28.67 -2.30 6.51
N ASN A 564 -27.91 -1.59 7.35
CA ASN A 564 -26.65 -2.07 7.87
C ASN A 564 -26.55 -1.94 9.39
N LEU A 565 -25.73 -2.81 9.96
CA LEU A 565 -25.42 -2.86 11.37
C LEU A 565 -23.92 -3.04 11.54
N GLU A 566 -23.30 -2.24 12.39
CA GLU A 566 -21.90 -2.37 12.78
C GLU A 566 -21.76 -2.46 14.29
N LYS A 567 -20.87 -3.33 14.78
CA LYS A 567 -20.52 -3.44 16.19
C LYS A 567 -19.02 -3.55 16.33
N LEU A 568 -18.40 -2.53 16.93
CA LEU A 568 -16.97 -2.47 17.23
C LEU A 568 -16.74 -2.73 18.72
N HIS A 569 -15.92 -3.73 19.03
CA HIS A 569 -15.47 -3.99 20.39
C HIS A 569 -13.96 -3.69 20.51
N LYS A 570 -13.62 -2.68 21.28
CA LYS A 570 -12.25 -2.23 21.54
C LYS A 570 -12.03 -2.14 23.05
N PRO A 571 -11.39 -3.15 23.67
CA PRO A 571 -11.23 -3.23 25.14
C PRO A 571 -10.47 -2.07 25.77
N SER A 572 -9.67 -1.31 24.98
CA SER A 572 -8.93 -0.13 25.46
C SER A 572 -9.77 1.14 25.55
N LEU A 573 -11.04 1.12 25.17
CA LEU A 573 -11.94 2.26 25.36
C LEU A 573 -12.35 2.36 26.84
N GLU A 574 -12.46 3.56 27.35
CA GLU A 574 -12.76 3.84 28.75
C GLU A 574 -14.01 3.13 29.27
N THR A 575 -15.03 3.01 28.41
CA THR A 575 -16.31 2.38 28.80
C THR A 575 -16.26 0.86 28.78
N GLY A 576 -15.30 0.25 28.02
CA GLY A 576 -15.28 -1.19 27.76
C GLY A 576 -16.50 -1.73 26.99
N LEU A 577 -17.45 -0.85 26.64
CA LEU A 577 -18.68 -1.20 25.92
C LEU A 577 -18.43 -1.23 24.40
N PRO A 578 -19.09 -2.13 23.67
CA PRO A 578 -19.01 -2.13 22.22
C PRO A 578 -19.70 -0.89 21.63
N HIS A 579 -19.08 -0.28 20.60
CA HIS A 579 -19.72 0.76 19.79
C HIS A 579 -20.62 0.15 18.74
N GLY A 580 -21.86 0.65 18.62
CA GLY A 580 -22.85 0.21 17.66
C GLY A 580 -23.25 1.33 16.70
N TYR A 581 -23.49 0.97 15.46
CA TYR A 581 -24.02 1.85 14.43
C TYR A 581 -25.10 1.10 13.64
N LEU A 582 -26.20 1.78 13.33
CA LEU A 582 -27.27 1.26 12.49
C LEU A 582 -27.58 2.29 11.41
N GLY A 583 -27.67 1.86 10.16
CA GLY A 583 -27.98 2.70 9.03
C GLY A 583 -29.09 2.12 8.16
N LEU A 584 -30.00 2.99 7.72
CA LEU A 584 -30.94 2.73 6.64
C LEU A 584 -30.63 3.70 5.51
N VAL A 585 -30.51 3.18 4.29
CA VAL A 585 -30.14 3.95 3.10
C VAL A 585 -31.13 3.69 1.99
N GLY A 586 -31.62 4.75 1.40
CA GLY A 586 -32.44 4.72 0.19
C GLY A 586 -31.78 5.53 -0.93
N ARG A 587 -31.71 4.97 -2.14
CA ARG A 587 -31.24 5.66 -3.34
C ARG A 587 -32.14 5.30 -4.52
N VAL A 588 -32.52 6.30 -5.30
CA VAL A 588 -33.23 6.12 -6.56
C VAL A 588 -32.51 6.95 -7.62
N THR A 589 -32.23 6.36 -8.77
CA THR A 589 -31.70 7.09 -9.92
C THR A 589 -32.62 6.88 -11.14
N TYR A 590 -32.73 7.91 -11.93
CA TYR A 590 -33.45 7.89 -13.19
C TYR A 590 -32.56 8.46 -14.29
N ASP A 591 -32.53 7.81 -15.43
CA ASP A 591 -31.79 8.24 -16.62
C ASP A 591 -32.67 8.11 -17.86
N TYR A 592 -32.73 9.18 -18.64
CA TYR A 592 -33.38 9.22 -19.94
C TYR A 592 -32.36 9.47 -21.04
N ARG A 593 -32.05 8.42 -21.83
CA ARG A 593 -31.09 8.44 -22.97
C ARG A 593 -29.67 8.92 -22.61
N GLY A 594 -29.25 8.90 -21.35
CA GLY A 594 -27.96 9.49 -20.91
C GLY A 594 -27.93 11.03 -21.04
N LYS A 595 -29.07 11.68 -21.23
CA LYS A 595 -29.19 13.16 -21.39
C LYS A 595 -29.76 13.84 -20.16
N TYR A 596 -30.75 13.23 -19.54
CA TYR A 596 -31.43 13.75 -18.34
C TYR A 596 -31.28 12.72 -17.22
N MET A 597 -30.59 13.10 -16.16
CA MET A 597 -30.30 12.22 -15.04
C MET A 597 -30.77 12.89 -13.75
N MET A 598 -31.41 12.11 -12.90
CA MET A 598 -31.86 12.53 -11.57
C MET A 598 -31.41 11.48 -10.56
N GLU A 599 -30.97 11.91 -9.40
CA GLU A 599 -30.57 11.05 -8.30
C GLU A 599 -31.16 11.60 -7.00
N PHE A 600 -31.75 10.72 -6.21
CA PHE A 600 -32.25 11.00 -4.88
C PHE A 600 -31.64 10.03 -3.90
N ASN A 601 -30.98 10.57 -2.86
CA ASN A 601 -30.35 9.83 -1.78
C ASN A 601 -30.95 10.23 -0.44
N ALA A 602 -31.22 9.25 0.42
CA ALA A 602 -31.67 9.46 1.79
C ALA A 602 -30.97 8.48 2.73
N GLY A 603 -30.49 8.97 3.85
CA GLY A 603 -29.88 8.18 4.91
C GLY A 603 -30.58 8.43 6.25
N TYR A 604 -30.87 7.37 7.00
CA TYR A 604 -31.36 7.45 8.39
C TYR A 604 -30.42 6.61 9.27
N ASN A 605 -29.59 7.31 10.03
CA ASN A 605 -28.46 6.68 10.72
C ASN A 605 -28.54 6.90 12.21
N GLY A 606 -28.15 5.90 12.98
CA GLY A 606 -28.15 5.94 14.43
C GLY A 606 -26.83 5.46 15.04
N SER A 607 -26.45 6.09 16.15
CA SER A 607 -25.26 5.75 16.96
C SER A 607 -25.60 5.77 18.44
N GLU A 608 -25.04 4.82 19.20
CA GLU A 608 -25.17 4.79 20.66
C GLU A 608 -24.45 5.95 21.37
N ASN A 609 -23.63 6.72 20.68
CA ASN A 609 -22.95 7.89 21.26
C ASN A 609 -23.92 9.01 21.65
N PHE A 610 -25.17 8.90 21.20
CA PHE A 610 -26.23 9.87 21.52
C PHE A 610 -27.26 9.28 22.47
N ALA A 611 -27.93 10.16 23.23
CA ALA A 611 -29.04 9.78 24.08
C ALA A 611 -30.15 9.06 23.27
N PRO A 612 -30.91 8.13 23.85
CA PRO A 612 -31.88 7.31 23.12
C PRO A 612 -32.82 8.08 22.19
N GLU A 613 -33.28 9.24 22.62
CA GLU A 613 -34.18 10.12 21.88
C GLU A 613 -33.52 10.85 20.70
N ASN A 614 -32.19 10.98 20.71
CA ASN A 614 -31.41 11.71 19.71
C ASN A 614 -30.45 10.79 18.90
N ARG A 615 -30.62 9.47 19.03
CA ARG A 615 -29.71 8.49 18.40
C ARG A 615 -29.76 8.48 16.88
N PHE A 616 -30.90 8.81 16.31
CA PHE A 616 -31.13 8.72 14.88
C PHE A 616 -31.27 10.11 14.24
N GLY A 617 -30.60 10.29 13.12
CA GLY A 617 -30.65 11.50 12.30
C GLY A 617 -30.93 11.17 10.83
N PHE A 618 -31.62 12.10 10.16
CA PHE A 618 -31.91 12.05 8.74
C PHE A 618 -30.85 12.87 7.96
N PHE A 619 -30.42 12.35 6.80
CA PHE A 619 -29.39 12.96 5.97
C PHE A 619 -29.79 12.92 4.51
#